data_96e670b041399f527f68ea2e5258d17f
#
_entry.id   96e670b041399f527f68ea2e5258d17f
#
_cell.length_a   1.000
_cell.length_b   1.000
_cell.length_c   1.000
_cell.angle_alpha   90.00
_cell.angle_beta   90.00
_cell.angle_gamma   90.00
#
_symmetry.space_group_name_H-M   'P 1'
#
loop_
_entity.id
_entity.type
_entity.pdbx_description
1 polymer ?
#
loop_
_entity_poly.entity_id
_entity_poly.type
_entity_poly.pdbx_seq_one_letter_code
_entity_poly.pdbx_strand_id
1 'polypeptide(L)'
;MRRPPLARALTLCKSAAGQTIKPGASGVDDIILETRDLTKEFRGFVAVQGVNLSVRRGSIHALIGPNGAGKTTCFNMLTKFLQPTRGTIRFEGHDITGMQPAGIARLGLGRSFQISAVFPHLTALENVRLALQRARGSSYDFWRSEEALHVFDDRARQLLAEVGLAAYVEARAAELPYGRKRALEIATTLALDPKMMLLDEPTAGMAHEDVDRVVALIRRVRTGRTILMVEHNLSVVEGLCDIITVLTRGRVLAEGDYASVSKNPDVVAAYLGTAHA
;
A
#
# COMPACT_ATOMS: atom_id res chain seq x y z
N MET A 1 -51.44 20.57 34.13
CA MET A 1 -50.23 20.79 34.91
C MET A 1 -49.74 19.49 35.51
N ARG A 2 -48.78 18.82 34.88
CA ARG A 2 -47.89 17.83 35.48
C ARG A 2 -46.95 17.38 34.36
N ARG A 3 -45.65 17.72 34.46
CA ARG A 3 -44.58 17.24 33.59
C ARG A 3 -44.29 15.78 33.91
N PRO A 4 -44.07 14.89 32.93
CA PRO A 4 -43.49 13.57 33.19
C PRO A 4 -41.95 13.63 33.19
N PRO A 5 -41.27 12.75 33.90
CA PRO A 5 -39.84 12.81 34.17
C PRO A 5 -39.02 12.22 33.04
N LEU A 6 -38.01 12.98 32.63
CA LEU A 6 -36.83 12.54 31.87
C LEU A 6 -35.92 11.73 32.79
N ALA A 7 -36.08 10.42 32.85
CA ALA A 7 -35.11 9.51 33.50
C ALA A 7 -35.42 8.05 33.14
N ARG A 8 -35.05 7.61 31.92
CA ARG A 8 -34.87 6.17 31.60
C ARG A 8 -34.43 5.98 30.14
N ALA A 9 -33.22 6.46 29.78
CA ALA A 9 -32.57 6.10 28.53
C ALA A 9 -31.04 6.28 28.61
N LEU A 10 -30.42 5.94 29.72
CA LEU A 10 -28.99 5.99 29.91
C LEU A 10 -28.52 4.78 30.70
N THR A 11 -28.83 3.57 30.21
CA THR A 11 -28.20 2.36 30.74
C THR A 11 -28.36 1.24 29.72
N LEU A 12 -27.57 1.25 28.65
CA LEU A 12 -27.27 0.11 27.76
C LEU A 12 -26.34 0.57 26.66
N CYS A 13 -25.14 1.02 27.04
CA CYS A 13 -24.00 1.11 26.11
C CYS A 13 -22.70 1.14 26.91
N LYS A 14 -22.49 0.08 27.69
CA LYS A 14 -21.20 -0.21 28.34
C LYS A 14 -20.95 -1.70 28.18
N SER A 15 -20.32 -2.09 27.06
CA SER A 15 -19.57 -3.34 26.95
C SER A 15 -19.09 -3.53 25.52
N ALA A 16 -18.03 -2.86 25.12
CA ALA A 16 -17.11 -3.25 24.04
C ALA A 16 -15.97 -2.23 23.90
N ALA A 17 -15.29 -1.93 24.99
CA ALA A 17 -14.03 -1.21 24.93
C ALA A 17 -13.13 -1.76 26.02
N GLY A 18 -12.18 -2.62 25.69
CA GLY A 18 -11.25 -3.15 26.67
C GLY A 18 -10.53 -4.41 26.25
N GLN A 19 -10.06 -4.51 25.02
CA GLN A 19 -8.93 -5.39 24.75
C GLN A 19 -7.68 -4.52 24.58
N THR A 20 -7.04 -4.25 25.70
CA THR A 20 -5.66 -3.78 25.76
C THR A 20 -4.79 -4.90 25.15
N ILE A 21 -4.34 -4.70 23.92
CA ILE A 21 -3.33 -5.55 23.29
C ILE A 21 -2.06 -5.33 24.11
N LYS A 22 -1.72 -6.28 24.98
CA LYS A 22 -0.40 -6.33 25.61
C LYS A 22 0.63 -6.41 24.49
N PRO A 23 1.76 -5.67 24.55
CA PRO A 23 2.87 -5.89 23.64
C PRO A 23 3.46 -7.29 23.96
N GLY A 24 3.01 -8.28 23.17
CA GLY A 24 3.59 -9.62 23.19
C GLY A 24 4.95 -9.56 22.51
N ALA A 25 5.90 -10.31 23.03
CA ALA A 25 7.29 -10.42 22.58
C ALA A 25 7.41 -10.41 21.05
N SER A 26 8.13 -9.42 20.52
CA SER A 26 8.46 -9.26 19.10
C SER A 26 9.41 -10.40 18.68
N GLY A 27 8.83 -11.51 18.19
CA GLY A 27 9.57 -12.56 17.52
C GLY A 27 9.90 -12.12 16.08
N VAL A 28 10.97 -12.66 15.54
CA VAL A 28 11.42 -12.48 14.14
C VAL A 28 10.31 -12.86 13.13
N ASP A 29 9.32 -13.63 13.56
CA ASP A 29 8.17 -14.08 12.75
C ASP A 29 7.12 -12.98 12.43
N ASP A 30 7.21 -11.80 13.08
CA ASP A 30 6.26 -10.71 12.89
C ASP A 30 6.70 -9.73 11.76
N ILE A 31 7.93 -9.84 11.25
CA ILE A 31 8.46 -8.99 10.18
C ILE A 31 8.24 -9.68 8.83
N ILE A 32 7.45 -9.04 7.96
CA ILE A 32 7.19 -9.56 6.61
C ILE A 32 8.23 -9.11 5.59
N LEU A 33 8.75 -7.88 5.74
CA LEU A 33 9.79 -7.30 4.88
C LEU A 33 10.87 -6.67 5.74
N GLU A 34 12.13 -7.00 5.43
CA GLU A 34 13.30 -6.42 6.11
C GLU A 34 14.34 -5.99 5.07
N THR A 35 14.95 -4.83 5.30
CA THR A 35 16.17 -4.43 4.55
C THR A 35 17.32 -4.21 5.52
N ARG A 36 18.53 -4.59 5.10
CA ARG A 36 19.75 -4.36 5.87
C ARG A 36 20.79 -3.68 5.01
N ASP A 37 21.28 -2.55 5.47
CA ASP A 37 22.28 -1.68 4.81
C ASP A 37 21.94 -1.37 3.34
N LEU A 38 20.64 -1.21 3.04
CA LEU A 38 20.18 -1.04 1.67
C LEU A 38 20.71 0.26 1.09
N THR A 39 21.51 0.15 0.03
CA THR A 39 22.23 1.28 -0.57
C THR A 39 22.08 1.26 -2.08
N LYS A 40 21.86 2.45 -2.65
CA LYS A 40 21.87 2.66 -4.11
C LYS A 40 22.69 3.86 -4.48
N GLU A 41 23.67 3.60 -5.32
CA GLU A 41 24.54 4.59 -5.94
C GLU A 41 24.32 4.64 -7.45
N PHE A 42 24.30 5.86 -8.00
CA PHE A 42 24.22 6.15 -9.43
C PHE A 42 25.42 7.01 -9.84
N ARG A 43 26.41 6.43 -10.48
CA ARG A 43 27.57 7.16 -11.03
C ARG A 43 28.22 8.13 -10.02
N GLY A 44 28.43 7.68 -8.81
CA GLY A 44 29.02 8.49 -7.72
C GLY A 44 28.02 9.27 -6.86
N PHE A 45 26.73 9.34 -7.26
CA PHE A 45 25.69 9.91 -6.42
C PHE A 45 24.96 8.83 -5.62
N VAL A 46 25.00 8.94 -4.29
CA VAL A 46 24.33 8.00 -3.38
C VAL A 46 22.92 8.47 -3.11
N ALA A 47 21.93 7.83 -3.75
CA ALA A 47 20.52 8.18 -3.62
C ALA A 47 19.85 7.54 -2.38
N VAL A 48 20.31 6.36 -1.96
CA VAL A 48 19.89 5.65 -0.75
C VAL A 48 21.13 5.10 -0.08
N GLN A 49 21.27 5.31 1.23
CA GLN A 49 22.48 4.99 1.97
C GLN A 49 22.17 4.29 3.28
N GLY A 50 22.43 2.98 3.33
CA GLY A 50 22.37 2.18 4.55
C GLY A 50 20.97 2.12 5.18
N VAL A 51 19.90 2.06 4.36
CA VAL A 51 18.53 2.03 4.86
C VAL A 51 18.23 0.65 5.44
N ASN A 52 17.90 0.65 6.75
CA ASN A 52 17.35 -0.49 7.47
C ASN A 52 15.86 -0.22 7.69
N LEU A 53 15.01 -1.04 7.09
CA LEU A 53 13.55 -0.95 7.18
C LEU A 53 12.99 -2.28 7.65
N SER A 54 12.08 -2.25 8.62
CA SER A 54 11.41 -3.43 9.13
C SER A 54 9.91 -3.23 9.10
N VAL A 55 9.22 -3.93 8.19
CA VAL A 55 7.76 -3.82 8.02
C VAL A 55 7.09 -4.97 8.75
N ARG A 56 6.21 -4.64 9.71
CA ARG A 56 5.46 -5.64 10.48
C ARG A 56 4.30 -6.20 9.68
N ARG A 57 4.07 -7.48 9.83
CA ARG A 57 2.91 -8.16 9.23
C ARG A 57 1.60 -7.55 9.71
N GLY A 58 0.67 -7.34 8.78
CA GLY A 58 -0.66 -6.78 9.08
C GLY A 58 -0.69 -5.29 9.37
N SER A 59 0.47 -4.60 9.35
CA SER A 59 0.53 -3.14 9.53
C SER A 59 0.35 -2.37 8.21
N ILE A 60 -0.05 -1.11 8.34
CA ILE A 60 0.12 -0.09 7.31
C ILE A 60 1.34 0.75 7.69
N HIS A 61 2.39 0.64 6.91
CA HIS A 61 3.66 1.34 7.12
C HIS A 61 3.83 2.43 6.06
N ALA A 62 4.06 3.67 6.48
CA ALA A 62 4.35 4.77 5.56
C ALA A 62 5.86 5.05 5.45
N LEU A 63 6.33 5.25 4.24
CA LEU A 63 7.65 5.78 3.95
C LEU A 63 7.48 7.22 3.47
N ILE A 64 7.82 8.19 4.31
CA ILE A 64 7.65 9.62 4.03
C ILE A 64 8.99 10.35 3.96
N GLY A 65 8.97 11.61 3.57
CA GLY A 65 10.15 12.47 3.51
C GLY A 65 10.04 13.50 2.40
N PRO A 66 10.90 14.52 2.38
CA PRO A 66 10.89 15.56 1.36
C PRO A 66 11.19 15.02 -0.03
N ASN A 67 11.03 15.88 -1.05
CA ASN A 67 11.40 15.54 -2.42
C ASN A 67 12.91 15.28 -2.49
N GLY A 68 13.31 14.25 -3.26
CA GLY A 68 14.70 13.81 -3.34
C GLY A 68 15.22 13.03 -2.13
N ALA A 69 14.38 12.71 -1.13
CA ALA A 69 14.78 11.93 0.04
C ALA A 69 15.18 10.47 -0.25
N GLY A 70 14.92 9.96 -1.46
CA GLY A 70 15.26 8.58 -1.85
C GLY A 70 14.07 7.59 -1.77
N LYS A 71 12.86 8.05 -1.45
CA LYS A 71 11.65 7.20 -1.29
C LYS A 71 11.38 6.31 -2.50
N THR A 72 11.25 6.91 -3.68
CA THR A 72 10.99 6.18 -4.95
C THR A 72 12.15 5.22 -5.30
N THR A 73 13.40 5.61 -5.03
CA THR A 73 14.56 4.74 -5.23
C THR A 73 14.48 3.53 -4.30
N CYS A 74 14.15 3.73 -3.02
CA CYS A 74 13.95 2.66 -2.06
C CYS A 74 12.82 1.72 -2.53
N PHE A 75 11.67 2.26 -2.90
CA PHE A 75 10.52 1.51 -3.40
C PHE A 75 10.85 0.68 -4.65
N ASN A 76 11.60 1.26 -5.59
CA ASN A 76 12.05 0.57 -6.80
C ASN A 76 13.03 -0.58 -6.50
N MET A 77 13.85 -0.46 -5.44
CA MET A 77 14.70 -1.57 -5.00
C MET A 77 13.88 -2.69 -4.37
N LEU A 78 12.88 -2.38 -3.55
CA LEU A 78 12.00 -3.37 -2.93
C LEU A 78 11.23 -4.17 -3.99
N THR A 79 10.82 -3.53 -5.07
CA THR A 79 10.06 -4.14 -6.17
C THR A 79 10.94 -4.71 -7.29
N LYS A 80 12.26 -4.62 -7.13
CA LYS A 80 13.26 -5.13 -8.08
C LYS A 80 13.24 -4.46 -9.47
N PHE A 81 12.59 -3.29 -9.59
CA PHE A 81 12.78 -2.42 -10.76
C PHE A 81 14.17 -1.78 -10.77
N LEU A 82 14.83 -1.78 -9.62
CA LEU A 82 16.18 -1.30 -9.42
C LEU A 82 16.95 -2.27 -8.54
N GLN A 83 18.17 -2.64 -8.96
CA GLN A 83 19.03 -3.47 -8.13
C GLN A 83 19.78 -2.59 -7.11
N PRO A 84 19.86 -3.00 -5.82
CA PRO A 84 20.69 -2.31 -4.86
C PRO A 84 22.18 -2.42 -5.25
N THR A 85 22.96 -1.41 -4.88
CA THR A 85 24.43 -1.46 -5.02
C THR A 85 25.04 -2.28 -3.87
N ARG A 86 24.44 -2.17 -2.66
CA ARG A 86 24.82 -2.94 -1.47
C ARG A 86 23.59 -3.19 -0.61
N GLY A 87 23.74 -4.08 0.36
CA GLY A 87 22.71 -4.45 1.30
C GLY A 87 21.82 -5.60 0.83
N THR A 88 20.91 -6.02 1.67
CA THR A 88 20.01 -7.16 1.44
C THR A 88 18.57 -6.79 1.66
N ILE A 89 17.68 -7.50 0.96
CA ILE A 89 16.23 -7.38 1.10
C ILE A 89 15.68 -8.78 1.38
N ARG A 90 14.94 -8.93 2.47
CA ARG A 90 14.26 -10.18 2.82
C ARG A 90 12.75 -9.96 2.81
N PHE A 91 12.03 -10.88 2.23
CA PHE A 91 10.56 -10.91 2.23
C PHE A 91 10.08 -12.30 2.60
N GLU A 92 9.17 -12.41 3.56
CA GLU A 92 8.69 -13.70 4.09
C GLU A 92 9.86 -14.63 4.51
N GLY A 93 10.91 -14.07 5.10
CA GLY A 93 12.10 -14.81 5.48
C GLY A 93 13.05 -15.19 4.34
N HIS A 94 12.65 -15.02 3.07
CA HIS A 94 13.47 -15.32 1.90
C HIS A 94 14.32 -14.12 1.49
N ASP A 95 15.57 -14.35 1.13
CA ASP A 95 16.41 -13.32 0.48
C ASP A 95 15.92 -13.12 -0.96
N ILE A 96 15.41 -11.92 -1.22
CA ILE A 96 14.92 -11.52 -2.56
C ILE A 96 15.86 -10.56 -3.26
N THR A 97 17.06 -10.30 -2.72
CA THR A 97 18.00 -9.26 -3.19
C THR A 97 18.35 -9.41 -4.66
N GLY A 98 18.61 -10.62 -5.14
CA GLY A 98 18.94 -10.93 -6.54
C GLY A 98 17.76 -11.37 -7.40
N MET A 99 16.54 -11.45 -6.85
CA MET A 99 15.38 -12.00 -7.58
C MET A 99 14.86 -11.05 -8.65
N GLN A 100 14.19 -11.62 -9.65
CA GLN A 100 13.47 -10.88 -10.69
C GLN A 100 12.08 -10.44 -10.19
N PRO A 101 11.51 -9.34 -10.70
CA PRO A 101 10.18 -8.84 -10.29
C PRO A 101 9.07 -9.90 -10.33
N ALA A 102 9.07 -10.75 -11.37
CA ALA A 102 8.08 -11.83 -11.49
C ALA A 102 8.20 -12.88 -10.37
N GLY A 103 9.41 -13.12 -9.86
CA GLY A 103 9.66 -14.04 -8.74
C GLY A 103 9.07 -13.51 -7.45
N ILE A 104 9.32 -12.24 -7.13
CA ILE A 104 8.80 -11.63 -5.89
C ILE A 104 7.29 -11.46 -5.91
N ALA A 105 6.69 -11.20 -7.07
CA ALA A 105 5.24 -11.15 -7.22
C ALA A 105 4.59 -12.51 -6.89
N ARG A 106 5.23 -13.64 -7.26
CA ARG A 106 4.77 -14.99 -6.90
C ARG A 106 4.90 -15.29 -5.41
N LEU A 107 5.83 -14.63 -4.71
CA LEU A 107 5.94 -14.74 -3.25
C LEU A 107 4.84 -13.96 -2.51
N GLY A 108 4.09 -13.12 -3.23
CA GLY A 108 2.99 -12.33 -2.69
C GLY A 108 3.33 -10.86 -2.41
N LEU A 109 4.39 -10.31 -3.03
CA LEU A 109 4.68 -8.88 -2.99
C LEU A 109 4.03 -8.21 -4.22
N GLY A 110 2.89 -7.54 -4.01
CA GLY A 110 2.18 -6.80 -5.05
C GLY A 110 2.53 -5.30 -5.02
N ARG A 111 2.73 -4.68 -6.18
CA ARG A 111 2.85 -3.22 -6.30
C ARG A 111 1.72 -2.66 -7.14
N SER A 112 1.03 -1.65 -6.63
CA SER A 112 0.19 -0.79 -7.48
C SER A 112 1.08 0.29 -8.10
N PHE A 113 1.00 0.44 -9.42
CA PHE A 113 1.89 1.35 -10.16
C PHE A 113 1.36 2.79 -10.12
N GLN A 114 2.29 3.76 -10.15
CA GLN A 114 2.02 5.19 -10.27
C GLN A 114 1.43 5.57 -11.65
N ILE A 115 1.70 4.75 -12.68
CA ILE A 115 1.08 4.86 -14.01
C ILE A 115 0.05 3.74 -14.10
N SER A 116 -1.18 4.10 -14.46
CA SER A 116 -2.33 3.19 -14.57
C SER A 116 -1.96 1.84 -15.19
N ALA A 117 -1.82 0.83 -14.34
CA ALA A 117 -1.54 -0.54 -14.76
C ALA A 117 -2.81 -1.23 -15.31
N VAL A 118 -3.79 -0.44 -15.75
CA VAL A 118 -5.03 -0.90 -16.33
C VAL A 118 -5.02 -0.74 -17.84
N PHE A 119 -5.65 -1.66 -18.53
CA PHE A 119 -5.86 -1.60 -19.97
C PHE A 119 -7.04 -0.65 -20.25
N PRO A 120 -6.80 0.54 -20.85
CA PRO A 120 -7.82 1.60 -20.92
C PRO A 120 -9.02 1.22 -21.79
N HIS A 121 -8.83 0.36 -22.79
CA HIS A 121 -9.87 -0.07 -23.72
C HIS A 121 -10.71 -1.26 -23.23
N LEU A 122 -10.24 -1.93 -22.17
CA LEU A 122 -10.96 -3.03 -21.54
C LEU A 122 -11.90 -2.51 -20.46
N THR A 123 -12.97 -3.27 -20.19
CA THR A 123 -13.87 -3.01 -19.07
C THR A 123 -13.17 -3.24 -17.72
N ALA A 124 -13.77 -2.76 -16.63
CA ALA A 124 -13.27 -3.03 -15.30
C ALA A 124 -13.21 -4.54 -15.03
N LEU A 125 -14.22 -5.30 -15.47
CA LEU A 125 -14.28 -6.75 -15.33
C LEU A 125 -13.13 -7.43 -16.05
N GLU A 126 -12.90 -7.10 -17.31
CA GLU A 126 -11.83 -7.67 -18.14
C GLU A 126 -10.45 -7.39 -17.57
N ASN A 127 -10.21 -6.17 -17.05
CA ASN A 127 -8.96 -5.84 -16.37
C ASN A 127 -8.67 -6.76 -15.17
N VAL A 128 -9.69 -7.02 -14.33
CA VAL A 128 -9.53 -7.89 -13.16
C VAL A 128 -9.41 -9.36 -13.58
N ARG A 129 -10.15 -9.81 -14.61
CA ARG A 129 -10.00 -11.16 -15.18
C ARG A 129 -8.58 -11.45 -15.64
N LEU A 130 -7.95 -10.51 -16.38
CA LEU A 130 -6.56 -10.65 -16.82
C LEU A 130 -5.59 -10.80 -15.65
N ALA A 131 -5.81 -10.04 -14.58
CA ALA A 131 -4.99 -10.15 -13.38
C ALA A 131 -5.16 -11.53 -12.70
N LEU A 132 -6.41 -12.04 -12.60
CA LEU A 132 -6.71 -13.38 -12.07
C LEU A 132 -6.10 -14.49 -12.91
N GLN A 133 -6.15 -14.38 -14.25
CA GLN A 133 -5.52 -15.33 -15.17
C GLN A 133 -4.01 -15.44 -14.91
N ARG A 134 -3.33 -14.29 -14.71
CA ARG A 134 -1.91 -14.25 -14.43
C ARG A 134 -1.58 -14.95 -13.10
N ALA A 135 -2.39 -14.78 -12.07
CA ALA A 135 -2.21 -15.43 -10.77
C ALA A 135 -2.23 -16.96 -10.88
N ARG A 136 -3.04 -17.51 -11.79
CA ARG A 136 -3.13 -18.96 -12.05
C ARG A 136 -1.97 -19.54 -12.88
N GLY A 137 -1.08 -18.69 -13.42
CA GLY A 137 0.04 -19.13 -14.26
C GLY A 137 -0.34 -19.52 -15.69
N SER A 138 -1.60 -19.25 -16.11
CA SER A 138 -2.14 -19.57 -17.43
C SER A 138 -1.99 -18.45 -18.46
N SER A 139 -1.02 -17.56 -18.28
CA SER A 139 -0.79 -16.35 -19.11
C SER A 139 -0.51 -16.62 -20.60
N TYR A 140 -0.29 -17.90 -21.00
CA TYR A 140 0.03 -18.29 -22.37
C TYR A 140 -1.06 -19.14 -23.05
N ASP A 141 -2.24 -19.27 -22.41
CA ASP A 141 -3.37 -20.02 -22.98
C ASP A 141 -4.14 -19.19 -24.03
N PHE A 142 -3.43 -18.67 -25.07
CA PHE A 142 -4.00 -17.88 -26.16
C PHE A 142 -5.00 -18.67 -27.04
N TRP A 143 -5.03 -19.98 -26.88
CA TRP A 143 -5.85 -20.89 -27.67
C TRP A 143 -7.20 -21.23 -27.03
N ARG A 144 -7.42 -20.77 -25.80
CA ARG A 144 -8.72 -20.96 -25.13
C ARG A 144 -9.66 -19.83 -25.50
N SER A 145 -10.91 -20.20 -25.79
CA SER A 145 -11.98 -19.24 -26.09
C SER A 145 -12.18 -18.25 -24.94
N GLU A 146 -12.74 -17.09 -25.24
CA GLU A 146 -13.16 -16.05 -24.28
C GLU A 146 -14.00 -16.64 -23.14
N GLU A 147 -14.78 -17.71 -23.41
CA GLU A 147 -15.55 -18.51 -22.43
C GLU A 147 -14.68 -19.07 -21.30
N ALA A 148 -13.42 -19.39 -21.56
CA ALA A 148 -12.50 -19.86 -20.52
C ALA A 148 -12.17 -18.78 -19.48
N LEU A 149 -12.36 -17.52 -19.80
CA LEU A 149 -12.17 -16.39 -18.88
C LEU A 149 -13.38 -16.16 -17.97
N HIS A 150 -14.57 -16.66 -18.35
CA HIS A 150 -15.78 -16.54 -17.53
C HIS A 150 -15.67 -17.29 -16.19
N VAL A 151 -14.76 -18.27 -16.08
CA VAL A 151 -14.46 -18.93 -14.80
C VAL A 151 -13.99 -17.94 -13.73
N PHE A 152 -13.51 -16.76 -14.11
CA PHE A 152 -13.04 -15.71 -13.21
C PHE A 152 -14.09 -14.64 -12.90
N ASP A 153 -15.27 -14.67 -13.53
CA ASP A 153 -16.28 -13.60 -13.44
C ASP A 153 -16.74 -13.35 -12.03
N ASP A 154 -17.12 -14.38 -11.31
CA ASP A 154 -17.62 -14.25 -9.95
C ASP A 154 -16.56 -13.64 -9.03
N ARG A 155 -15.31 -14.12 -9.14
CA ARG A 155 -14.21 -13.59 -8.35
C ARG A 155 -13.85 -12.15 -8.76
N ALA A 156 -13.86 -11.83 -10.04
CA ALA A 156 -13.62 -10.49 -10.54
C ALA A 156 -14.71 -9.51 -10.07
N ARG A 157 -15.99 -9.91 -10.15
CA ARG A 157 -17.11 -9.10 -9.62
C ARG A 157 -17.01 -8.89 -8.11
N GLN A 158 -16.62 -9.91 -7.35
CA GLN A 158 -16.37 -9.78 -5.91
C GLN A 158 -15.27 -8.75 -5.61
N LEU A 159 -14.13 -8.81 -6.31
CA LEU A 159 -13.02 -7.87 -6.15
C LEU A 159 -13.45 -6.44 -6.52
N LEU A 160 -14.20 -6.27 -7.61
CA LEU A 160 -14.76 -4.98 -7.99
C LEU A 160 -15.73 -4.43 -6.94
N ALA A 161 -16.57 -5.27 -6.34
CA ALA A 161 -17.45 -4.88 -5.25
C ALA A 161 -16.65 -4.49 -3.98
N GLU A 162 -15.58 -5.24 -3.66
CA GLU A 162 -14.68 -4.96 -2.53
C GLU A 162 -14.05 -3.56 -2.64
N VAL A 163 -13.72 -3.12 -3.86
CA VAL A 163 -13.16 -1.80 -4.10
C VAL A 163 -14.22 -0.72 -4.42
N GLY A 164 -15.51 -1.04 -4.36
CA GLY A 164 -16.60 -0.09 -4.59
C GLY A 164 -16.90 0.19 -6.06
N LEU A 165 -16.56 -0.73 -6.97
CA LEU A 165 -16.78 -0.64 -8.41
C LEU A 165 -17.92 -1.56 -8.92
N ALA A 166 -18.80 -2.05 -8.05
CA ALA A 166 -19.88 -2.96 -8.44
C ALA A 166 -20.80 -2.39 -9.54
N ALA A 167 -21.04 -1.07 -9.55
CA ALA A 167 -21.86 -0.39 -10.56
C ALA A 167 -21.10 -0.09 -11.87
N TYR A 168 -19.78 -0.37 -11.93
CA TYR A 168 -18.89 -0.01 -13.04
C TYR A 168 -18.24 -1.22 -13.70
N VAL A 169 -18.80 -2.39 -13.47
CA VAL A 169 -18.25 -3.68 -13.94
C VAL A 169 -18.01 -3.69 -15.44
N GLU A 170 -18.98 -3.18 -16.21
CA GLU A 170 -18.96 -3.12 -17.68
C GLU A 170 -18.41 -1.78 -18.23
N ALA A 171 -18.06 -0.82 -17.38
CA ALA A 171 -17.49 0.45 -17.80
C ALA A 171 -16.05 0.24 -18.27
N ARG A 172 -15.68 0.89 -19.37
CA ARG A 172 -14.29 0.91 -19.85
C ARG A 172 -13.39 1.64 -18.85
N ALA A 173 -12.19 1.14 -18.63
CA ALA A 173 -11.25 1.76 -17.70
C ALA A 173 -10.90 3.21 -18.09
N ALA A 174 -10.86 3.53 -19.40
CA ALA A 174 -10.65 4.89 -19.89
C ALA A 174 -11.73 5.88 -19.41
N GLU A 175 -12.98 5.44 -19.28
CA GLU A 175 -14.15 6.25 -18.95
C GLU A 175 -14.30 6.49 -17.44
N LEU A 176 -13.60 5.73 -16.62
CA LEU A 176 -13.67 5.87 -15.16
C LEU A 176 -13.02 7.18 -14.71
N PRO A 177 -13.65 7.92 -13.76
CA PRO A 177 -13.00 9.03 -13.07
C PRO A 177 -11.72 8.58 -12.36
N TYR A 178 -10.80 9.52 -12.11
CA TYR A 178 -9.45 9.22 -11.61
C TYR A 178 -9.45 8.37 -10.32
N GLY A 179 -10.25 8.74 -9.33
CA GLY A 179 -10.36 7.96 -8.08
C GLY A 179 -10.88 6.53 -8.28
N ARG A 180 -11.76 6.31 -9.28
CA ARG A 180 -12.24 4.98 -9.65
C ARG A 180 -11.21 4.17 -10.44
N LYS A 181 -10.40 4.82 -11.27
CA LYS A 181 -9.23 4.16 -11.89
C LYS A 181 -8.29 3.64 -10.83
N ARG A 182 -8.04 4.42 -9.78
CA ARG A 182 -7.20 3.99 -8.66
C ARG A 182 -7.80 2.79 -7.91
N ALA A 183 -9.12 2.78 -7.71
CA ALA A 183 -9.81 1.63 -7.13
C ALA A 183 -9.67 0.37 -8.02
N LEU A 184 -9.75 0.53 -9.36
CA LEU A 184 -9.53 -0.57 -10.29
C LEU A 184 -8.08 -1.10 -10.24
N GLU A 185 -7.08 -0.23 -10.13
CA GLU A 185 -5.68 -0.64 -9.94
C GLU A 185 -5.49 -1.44 -8.65
N ILE A 186 -6.15 -1.05 -7.57
CA ILE A 186 -6.14 -1.82 -6.33
C ILE A 186 -6.83 -3.16 -6.54
N ALA A 187 -7.96 -3.23 -7.26
CA ALA A 187 -8.64 -4.50 -7.56
C ALA A 187 -7.77 -5.46 -8.37
N THR A 188 -7.06 -4.97 -9.40
CA THR A 188 -6.12 -5.79 -10.18
C THR A 188 -4.93 -6.27 -9.34
N THR A 189 -4.48 -5.47 -8.39
CA THR A 189 -3.43 -5.88 -7.44
C THR A 189 -3.96 -6.94 -6.48
N LEU A 190 -5.18 -6.78 -5.95
CA LEU A 190 -5.85 -7.77 -5.09
C LEU A 190 -6.11 -9.10 -5.79
N ALA A 191 -6.32 -9.08 -7.09
CA ALA A 191 -6.49 -10.30 -7.90
C ALA A 191 -5.26 -11.21 -7.89
N LEU A 192 -4.09 -10.67 -7.57
CA LEU A 192 -2.84 -11.44 -7.40
C LEU A 192 -2.71 -12.05 -6.00
N ASP A 193 -3.70 -11.85 -5.13
CA ASP A 193 -3.73 -12.30 -3.73
C ASP A 193 -2.43 -11.96 -2.95
N PRO A 194 -2.04 -10.68 -2.89
CA PRO A 194 -0.77 -10.29 -2.30
C PRO A 194 -0.82 -10.41 -0.76
N LYS A 195 0.26 -10.92 -0.17
CA LYS A 195 0.52 -10.88 1.27
C LYS A 195 0.92 -9.47 1.72
N MET A 196 1.58 -8.73 0.83
CA MET A 196 1.99 -7.36 1.05
C MET A 196 1.76 -6.52 -0.22
N MET A 197 1.17 -5.35 -0.04
CA MET A 197 0.94 -4.38 -1.10
C MET A 197 1.87 -3.19 -0.94
N LEU A 198 2.51 -2.78 -2.03
CA LEU A 198 3.26 -1.53 -2.11
C LEU A 198 2.44 -0.51 -2.88
N LEU A 199 2.08 0.60 -2.21
CA LEU A 199 1.28 1.69 -2.79
C LEU A 199 2.16 2.93 -2.95
N ASP A 200 2.32 3.39 -4.19
CA ASP A 200 3.15 4.56 -4.50
C ASP A 200 2.24 5.77 -4.69
N GLU A 201 2.26 6.69 -3.73
CA GLU A 201 1.47 7.91 -3.67
C GLU A 201 -0.02 7.69 -4.03
N PRO A 202 -0.73 6.82 -3.28
CA PRO A 202 -2.09 6.40 -3.65
C PRO A 202 -3.10 7.55 -3.74
N THR A 203 -2.82 8.69 -3.11
CA THR A 203 -3.73 9.85 -3.09
C THR A 203 -3.23 11.05 -3.91
N ALA A 204 -2.09 10.91 -4.62
CA ALA A 204 -1.51 12.02 -5.39
C ALA A 204 -2.46 12.55 -6.49
N GLY A 205 -2.58 13.86 -6.57
CA GLY A 205 -3.39 14.55 -7.61
C GLY A 205 -4.90 14.44 -7.45
N MET A 206 -5.39 13.97 -6.30
CA MET A 206 -6.83 13.80 -6.03
C MET A 206 -7.44 15.02 -5.34
N ALA A 207 -8.74 15.26 -5.61
CA ALA A 207 -9.55 16.15 -4.79
C ALA A 207 -9.85 15.51 -3.42
N HIS A 208 -10.14 16.33 -2.40
CA HIS A 208 -10.36 15.85 -1.02
C HIS A 208 -11.36 14.69 -0.91
N GLU A 209 -12.48 14.78 -1.61
CA GLU A 209 -13.51 13.72 -1.58
C GLU A 209 -13.01 12.36 -2.11
N ASP A 210 -12.14 12.37 -3.13
CA ASP A 210 -11.55 11.16 -3.67
C ASP A 210 -10.45 10.61 -2.76
N VAL A 211 -9.70 11.48 -2.06
CA VAL A 211 -8.74 11.07 -1.03
C VAL A 211 -9.43 10.26 0.06
N ASP A 212 -10.55 10.75 0.61
CA ASP A 212 -11.30 10.06 1.65
C ASP A 212 -11.80 8.68 1.19
N ARG A 213 -12.26 8.59 -0.06
CA ARG A 213 -12.68 7.31 -0.66
C ARG A 213 -11.53 6.32 -0.77
N VAL A 214 -10.35 6.78 -1.21
CA VAL A 214 -9.15 5.93 -1.33
C VAL A 214 -8.64 5.53 0.05
N VAL A 215 -8.64 6.41 1.04
CA VAL A 215 -8.30 6.09 2.43
C VAL A 215 -9.24 5.02 2.99
N ALA A 216 -10.55 5.18 2.81
CA ALA A 216 -11.53 4.19 3.23
C ALA A 216 -11.34 2.84 2.53
N LEU A 217 -10.97 2.86 1.23
CA LEU A 217 -10.64 1.67 0.47
C LEU A 217 -9.41 0.97 1.04
N ILE A 218 -8.30 1.69 1.26
CA ILE A 218 -7.07 1.12 1.81
C ILE A 218 -7.33 0.50 3.19
N ARG A 219 -8.11 1.16 4.05
CA ARG A 219 -8.54 0.59 5.35
C ARG A 219 -9.31 -0.72 5.20
N ARG A 220 -10.16 -0.84 4.19
CA ARG A 220 -10.94 -2.05 3.92
C ARG A 220 -10.05 -3.19 3.44
N VAL A 221 -9.16 -2.94 2.49
CA VAL A 221 -8.32 -3.97 1.88
C VAL A 221 -7.13 -4.39 2.74
N ARG A 222 -6.83 -3.66 3.84
CA ARG A 222 -5.76 -4.05 4.78
C ARG A 222 -6.03 -5.36 5.53
N THR A 223 -7.29 -5.80 5.60
CA THR A 223 -7.65 -7.01 6.36
C THR A 223 -6.92 -8.23 5.80
N GLY A 224 -6.10 -8.85 6.63
CA GLY A 224 -5.27 -10.01 6.27
C GLY A 224 -4.05 -9.70 5.40
N ARG A 225 -3.70 -8.41 5.19
CA ARG A 225 -2.58 -7.97 4.34
C ARG A 225 -1.72 -6.94 5.03
N THR A 226 -0.49 -6.83 4.58
CA THR A 226 0.44 -5.76 4.98
C THR A 226 0.49 -4.71 3.89
N ILE A 227 0.58 -3.44 4.24
CA ILE A 227 0.68 -2.34 3.28
C ILE A 227 1.92 -1.50 3.59
N LEU A 228 2.79 -1.31 2.61
CA LEU A 228 3.83 -0.30 2.64
C LEU A 228 3.47 0.77 1.62
N MET A 229 3.42 2.02 2.03
CA MET A 229 3.05 3.11 1.13
C MET A 229 4.06 4.25 1.17
N VAL A 230 4.30 4.87 0.02
CA VAL A 230 4.93 6.19 -0.05
C VAL A 230 3.81 7.22 -0.08
N GLU A 231 3.87 8.21 0.78
CA GLU A 231 2.92 9.32 0.84
C GLU A 231 3.59 10.63 1.21
N HIS A 232 3.01 11.72 0.77
CA HIS A 232 3.40 13.08 1.13
C HIS A 232 2.26 13.85 1.81
N ASN A 233 1.04 13.32 1.78
CA ASN A 233 -0.12 13.89 2.47
C ASN A 233 -0.12 13.42 3.94
N LEU A 234 0.31 14.30 4.85
CA LEU A 234 0.44 13.97 6.27
C LEU A 234 -0.89 13.63 6.93
N SER A 235 -2.02 14.19 6.49
CA SER A 235 -3.35 13.85 7.02
C SER A 235 -3.75 12.41 6.69
N VAL A 236 -3.36 11.93 5.49
CA VAL A 236 -3.56 10.52 5.10
C VAL A 236 -2.69 9.61 5.96
N VAL A 237 -1.41 9.99 6.17
CA VAL A 237 -0.46 9.23 6.99
C VAL A 237 -0.95 9.13 8.43
N GLU A 238 -1.35 10.25 9.05
CA GLU A 238 -1.91 10.31 10.41
C GLU A 238 -3.13 9.40 10.58
N GLY A 239 -4.06 9.49 9.62
CA GLY A 239 -5.33 8.78 9.72
C GLY A 239 -5.28 7.29 9.37
N LEU A 240 -4.19 6.82 8.74
CA LEU A 240 -4.16 5.49 8.12
C LEU A 240 -3.01 4.59 8.61
N CYS A 241 -1.83 5.17 8.91
CA CYS A 241 -0.61 4.40 9.10
C CYS A 241 -0.37 4.04 10.57
N ASP A 242 0.06 2.81 10.81
CA ASP A 242 0.42 2.32 12.14
C ASP A 242 1.88 2.69 12.49
N ILE A 243 2.76 2.71 11.47
CA ILE A 243 4.19 3.00 11.59
C ILE A 243 4.61 3.92 10.45
N ILE A 244 5.51 4.83 10.73
CA ILE A 244 6.04 5.80 9.78
C ILE A 244 7.56 5.77 9.84
N THR A 245 8.21 5.58 8.69
CA THR A 245 9.65 5.80 8.52
C THR A 245 9.86 7.07 7.71
N VAL A 246 10.65 8.00 8.24
CA VAL A 246 11.02 9.25 7.59
C VAL A 246 12.38 9.10 6.93
N LEU A 247 12.44 9.31 5.62
CA LEU A 247 13.69 9.39 4.87
C LEU A 247 14.09 10.85 4.64
N THR A 248 15.39 11.12 4.76
CA THR A 248 16.01 12.36 4.32
C THR A 248 17.39 12.08 3.75
N ARG A 249 17.73 12.67 2.60
CA ARG A 249 19.03 12.51 1.94
C ARG A 249 19.48 11.03 1.82
N GLY A 250 18.54 10.14 1.53
CA GLY A 250 18.80 8.71 1.35
C GLY A 250 18.97 7.90 2.63
N ARG A 251 18.75 8.47 3.82
CA ARG A 251 18.90 7.80 5.13
C ARG A 251 17.60 7.85 5.92
N VAL A 252 17.41 6.89 6.82
CA VAL A 252 16.34 6.94 7.82
C VAL A 252 16.68 8.02 8.83
N LEU A 253 15.78 8.98 9.00
CA LEU A 253 15.88 10.06 9.96
C LEU A 253 15.17 9.71 11.27
N ALA A 254 13.97 9.15 11.17
CA ALA A 254 13.14 8.76 12.31
C ALA A 254 12.21 7.62 11.92
N GLU A 255 11.80 6.82 12.89
CA GLU A 255 10.76 5.81 12.75
C GLU A 255 9.91 5.75 14.01
N GLY A 256 8.59 5.60 13.87
CA GLY A 256 7.66 5.51 14.98
C GLY A 256 6.21 5.69 14.54
N ASP A 257 5.33 5.93 15.51
CA ASP A 257 3.96 6.35 15.25
C ASP A 257 3.91 7.84 14.86
N TYR A 258 2.74 8.29 14.37
CA TYR A 258 2.57 9.68 13.95
C TYR A 258 2.85 10.69 15.07
N ALA A 259 2.44 10.37 16.30
CA ALA A 259 2.58 11.28 17.43
C ALA A 259 4.05 11.51 17.82
N SER A 260 4.91 10.49 17.69
CA SER A 260 6.35 10.60 17.95
C SER A 260 7.09 11.27 16.79
N VAL A 261 6.78 10.87 15.55
CA VAL A 261 7.45 11.39 14.34
C VAL A 261 7.12 12.86 14.10
N SER A 262 5.87 13.27 14.26
CA SER A 262 5.44 14.67 14.04
C SER A 262 6.04 15.67 15.04
N LYS A 263 6.44 15.21 16.23
CA LYS A 263 7.08 16.05 17.27
C LYS A 263 8.60 16.01 17.21
N ASN A 264 9.19 15.19 16.37
CA ASN A 264 10.65 15.09 16.25
C ASN A 264 11.20 16.37 15.60
N PRO A 265 12.09 17.13 16.28
CA PRO A 265 12.59 18.40 15.77
C PRO A 265 13.38 18.26 14.46
N ASP A 266 14.10 17.16 14.28
CA ASP A 266 14.85 16.89 13.04
C ASP A 266 13.91 16.64 11.86
N VAL A 267 12.77 15.97 12.10
CA VAL A 267 11.73 15.74 11.07
C VAL A 267 11.10 17.08 10.69
N VAL A 268 10.72 17.89 11.67
CA VAL A 268 10.16 19.24 11.43
C VAL A 268 11.14 20.10 10.64
N ALA A 269 12.41 20.12 11.01
CA ALA A 269 13.46 20.88 10.31
C ALA A 269 13.65 20.37 8.87
N ALA A 270 13.61 19.06 8.63
CA ALA A 270 13.74 18.47 7.29
C ALA A 270 12.62 18.88 6.33
N TYR A 271 11.41 19.07 6.85
CA TYR A 271 10.26 19.52 6.04
C TYR A 271 10.23 21.05 5.87
N LEU A 272 10.57 21.83 6.90
CA LEU A 272 10.60 23.30 6.82
C LEU A 272 11.79 23.81 6.00
N GLY A 273 12.95 23.13 6.06
CA GLY A 273 14.15 23.51 5.32
C GLY A 273 14.01 23.35 3.79
N THR A 274 13.03 22.58 3.31
CA THR A 274 12.73 22.44 1.87
C THR A 274 11.75 23.48 1.32
N ALA A 275 11.11 24.28 2.21
CA ALA A 275 10.19 25.36 1.79
C ALA A 275 10.93 26.65 1.37
N HIS A 276 12.26 26.73 1.54
CA HIS A 276 13.07 27.91 1.25
C HIS A 276 14.24 27.64 0.27
N ALA A 277 14.21 26.52 -0.47
CA ALA A 277 15.22 26.18 -1.47
C ALA A 277 14.65 26.19 -2.89
#